data_cdc3eb87c14f57735ac157ce911c228d
#
_entry.id   cdc3eb87c14f57735ac157ce911c228d
#
_cell.length_a   1.000
_cell.length_b   1.000
_cell.length_c   1.000
_cell.angle_alpha   90.00
_cell.angle_beta   90.00
_cell.angle_gamma   90.00
#
_symmetry.space_group_name_H-M   'P 1'
#
loop_
_entity.id
_entity.type
_entity.pdbx_description
1 polymer ?
#
loop_
_entity_poly.entity_id
_entity_poly.type
_entity_poly.pdbx_seq_one_letter_code
_entity_poly.pdbx_strand_id
1 'polypeptide(L)'
;MVLLIAGSMLSYGNPMDVPVWVLVVPLMFLAINLTAAIITNNRINHQPGLLVFHVCLLSLVILAGIGRLTHFDAHAEIPIGAEFSAERLLEVQSGIWHVGDIDKVSFIQGPFTVDYAAGMKRGLTFSHVMVKDKDGQWVEKVIGDDRVLVLSGYRFYTTHNKGFTTLLTWTPQNGKPITGTLNMPSYPLFEYKQDNHWTPPGSEEIKFWLQINAGLSEDQDWILDARNSTAILVVTSKDERKELHVGESLNLPGGELKFEKLTMWMGYRIFYDPTIQWMFFVAVAGVCGLGYYFWHKVNLQPWTEEPAEELMAASNNSTNDHSDHHGQSVDNQLPAVSKGHT
;
A
#
# COMPACT_ATOMS: atom_id res chain seq x y z
N MET A 1 -8.31 6.84 -22.12
CA MET A 1 -8.45 5.56 -21.38
C MET A 1 -7.23 4.65 -21.53
N VAL A 2 -6.87 4.19 -22.74
CA VAL A 2 -5.71 3.28 -22.93
C VAL A 2 -4.42 3.83 -22.34
N LEU A 3 -4.09 5.09 -22.57
CA LEU A 3 -2.90 5.75 -22.00
C LEU A 3 -2.91 5.80 -20.46
N LEU A 4 -4.07 6.00 -19.84
CA LEU A 4 -4.20 5.95 -18.38
C LEU A 4 -3.96 4.53 -17.83
N ILE A 5 -4.53 3.52 -18.47
CA ILE A 5 -4.33 2.13 -18.07
C ILE A 5 -2.85 1.73 -18.22
N ALA A 6 -2.26 2.03 -19.39
CA ALA A 6 -0.84 1.75 -19.63
C ALA A 6 0.07 2.51 -18.66
N GLY A 7 -0.18 3.79 -18.43
CA GLY A 7 0.57 4.61 -17.48
C GLY A 7 0.44 4.12 -16.04
N SER A 8 -0.77 3.67 -15.65
CA SER A 8 -1.01 3.08 -14.32
C SER A 8 -0.26 1.75 -14.14
N MET A 9 -0.27 0.89 -15.15
CA MET A 9 0.47 -0.38 -15.12
C MET A 9 1.99 -0.16 -15.04
N LEU A 10 2.51 0.78 -15.83
CA LEU A 10 3.93 1.14 -15.77
C LEU A 10 4.30 1.71 -14.41
N SER A 11 3.49 2.63 -13.86
CA SER A 11 3.74 3.24 -12.56
C SER A 11 3.62 2.24 -11.40
N TYR A 12 2.83 1.18 -11.55
CA TYR A 12 2.74 0.13 -10.55
C TYR A 12 3.93 -0.84 -10.60
N GLY A 13 4.38 -1.20 -11.82
CA GLY A 13 5.49 -2.13 -12.00
C GLY A 13 6.87 -1.53 -11.66
N ASN A 14 7.06 -0.23 -11.96
CA ASN A 14 8.32 0.49 -11.72
C ASN A 14 8.05 1.86 -11.10
N PRO A 15 7.60 1.93 -9.85
CA PRO A 15 7.17 3.17 -9.24
C PRO A 15 8.28 4.23 -9.15
N MET A 16 9.56 3.82 -9.04
CA MET A 16 10.70 4.72 -8.93
C MET A 16 11.14 5.35 -10.26
N ASP A 17 10.92 4.65 -11.38
CA ASP A 17 11.47 5.04 -12.68
C ASP A 17 10.47 5.80 -13.56
N VAL A 18 9.17 5.78 -13.20
CA VAL A 18 8.13 6.37 -14.04
C VAL A 18 7.90 7.84 -13.70
N PRO A 19 8.18 8.77 -14.64
CA PRO A 19 7.95 10.18 -14.41
C PRO A 19 6.48 10.49 -14.09
N VAL A 20 6.25 11.44 -13.20
CA VAL A 20 4.91 11.91 -12.77
C VAL A 20 4.00 12.24 -13.98
N TRP A 21 4.58 12.79 -15.06
CA TRP A 21 3.87 13.19 -16.27
C TRP A 21 3.16 12.04 -17.00
N VAL A 22 3.62 10.81 -16.85
CA VAL A 22 3.00 9.61 -17.47
C VAL A 22 1.54 9.44 -17.03
N LEU A 23 1.19 9.87 -15.82
CA LEU A 23 -0.18 9.86 -15.32
C LEU A 23 -0.85 11.23 -15.41
N VAL A 24 -0.15 12.31 -15.17
CA VAL A 24 -0.71 13.67 -15.16
C VAL A 24 -1.20 14.10 -16.54
N VAL A 25 -0.45 13.81 -17.61
CA VAL A 25 -0.84 14.20 -18.98
C VAL A 25 -2.14 13.51 -19.43
N PRO A 26 -2.30 12.18 -19.32
CA PRO A 26 -3.58 11.53 -19.63
C PRO A 26 -4.76 12.01 -18.78
N LEU A 27 -4.52 12.30 -17.47
CA LEU A 27 -5.55 12.86 -16.59
C LEU A 27 -5.97 14.27 -17.06
N MET A 28 -5.04 15.09 -17.50
CA MET A 28 -5.34 16.41 -18.06
C MET A 28 -6.20 16.30 -19.33
N PHE A 29 -5.88 15.40 -20.26
CA PHE A 29 -6.72 15.16 -21.44
C PHE A 29 -8.11 14.66 -21.06
N LEU A 30 -8.21 13.79 -20.05
CA LEU A 30 -9.49 13.32 -19.54
C LEU A 30 -10.31 14.47 -18.94
N ALA A 31 -9.68 15.36 -18.18
CA ALA A 31 -10.33 16.55 -17.59
C ALA A 31 -10.86 17.50 -18.68
N ILE A 32 -10.07 17.77 -19.72
CA ILE A 32 -10.47 18.61 -20.86
C ILE A 32 -11.67 17.99 -21.58
N ASN A 33 -11.63 16.68 -21.85
CA ASN A 33 -12.73 15.97 -22.53
C ASN A 33 -14.01 15.99 -21.68
N LEU A 34 -13.89 15.74 -20.38
CA LEU A 34 -15.03 15.77 -19.47
C LEU A 34 -15.62 17.18 -19.32
N THR A 35 -14.77 18.20 -19.30
CA THR A 35 -15.20 19.61 -19.32
C THR A 35 -15.96 19.93 -20.60
N ALA A 36 -15.43 19.53 -21.75
CA ALA A 36 -16.12 19.69 -23.03
C ALA A 36 -17.49 18.99 -23.04
N ALA A 37 -17.56 17.73 -22.53
CA ALA A 37 -18.81 16.99 -22.45
C ALA A 37 -19.83 17.68 -21.54
N ILE A 38 -19.42 18.25 -20.41
CA ILE A 38 -20.31 19.01 -19.51
C ILE A 38 -20.85 20.27 -20.21
N ILE A 39 -20.02 20.99 -20.95
CA ILE A 39 -20.42 22.25 -21.59
C ILE A 39 -21.31 22.01 -22.81
N THR A 40 -21.01 20.97 -23.62
CA THR A 40 -21.67 20.78 -24.93
C THR A 40 -22.90 19.88 -24.87
N ASN A 41 -23.04 19.05 -23.83
CA ASN A 41 -24.14 18.08 -23.75
C ASN A 41 -25.34 18.64 -22.98
N ASN A 42 -26.35 19.07 -23.72
CA ASN A 42 -27.61 19.61 -23.15
C ASN A 42 -28.27 18.66 -22.15
N ARG A 43 -28.16 17.34 -22.34
CA ARG A 43 -28.76 16.36 -21.43
C ARG A 43 -28.12 16.41 -20.05
N ILE A 44 -26.80 16.63 -19.98
CA ILE A 44 -26.07 16.78 -18.73
C ILE A 44 -26.48 18.10 -18.06
N ASN A 45 -26.49 19.19 -18.80
CA ASN A 45 -26.74 20.52 -18.28
C ASN A 45 -28.15 20.75 -17.74
N HIS A 46 -29.17 20.12 -18.33
CA HIS A 46 -30.57 20.31 -17.92
C HIS A 46 -31.02 19.37 -16.81
N GLN A 47 -30.16 18.43 -16.37
CA GLN A 47 -30.49 17.49 -15.30
C GLN A 47 -29.54 17.71 -14.11
N PRO A 48 -30.02 18.38 -13.03
CA PRO A 48 -29.12 18.83 -11.94
C PRO A 48 -28.36 17.69 -11.27
N GLY A 49 -28.99 16.54 -11.03
CA GLY A 49 -28.30 15.40 -10.45
C GLY A 49 -27.19 14.83 -11.35
N LEU A 50 -27.44 14.79 -12.67
CA LEU A 50 -26.46 14.33 -13.64
C LEU A 50 -25.32 15.35 -13.82
N LEU A 51 -25.63 16.64 -13.77
CA LEU A 51 -24.63 17.70 -13.79
C LEU A 51 -23.70 17.62 -12.56
N VAL A 52 -24.28 17.50 -11.36
CA VAL A 52 -23.50 17.36 -10.11
C VAL A 52 -22.57 16.15 -10.20
N PHE A 53 -23.06 15.01 -10.66
CA PHE A 53 -22.25 13.81 -10.83
C PHE A 53 -21.04 14.05 -11.76
N HIS A 54 -21.23 14.68 -12.92
CA HIS A 54 -20.16 14.93 -13.89
C HIS A 54 -19.16 15.98 -13.38
N VAL A 55 -19.63 17.01 -12.68
CA VAL A 55 -18.75 17.99 -12.02
C VAL A 55 -17.91 17.32 -10.93
N CYS A 56 -18.51 16.42 -10.16
CA CYS A 56 -17.75 15.63 -9.18
C CYS A 56 -16.72 14.71 -9.85
N LEU A 57 -17.07 14.04 -10.95
CA LEU A 57 -16.10 13.25 -11.72
C LEU A 57 -14.94 14.10 -12.23
N LEU A 58 -15.22 15.28 -12.77
CA LEU A 58 -14.18 16.24 -13.21
C LEU A 58 -13.29 16.64 -12.04
N SER A 59 -13.89 16.97 -10.89
CA SER A 59 -13.15 17.32 -9.68
C SER A 59 -12.26 16.18 -9.19
N LEU A 60 -12.74 14.92 -9.23
CA LEU A 60 -11.93 13.74 -8.87
C LEU A 60 -10.72 13.59 -9.81
N VAL A 61 -10.90 13.78 -11.12
CA VAL A 61 -9.79 13.71 -12.10
C VAL A 61 -8.75 14.80 -11.84
N ILE A 62 -9.20 16.03 -11.55
CA ILE A 62 -8.31 17.15 -11.21
C ILE A 62 -7.57 16.87 -9.90
N LEU A 63 -8.28 16.44 -8.86
CA LEU A 63 -7.68 16.10 -7.56
C LEU A 63 -6.67 14.96 -7.69
N ALA A 64 -6.94 13.94 -8.51
CA ALA A 64 -6.00 12.86 -8.78
C ALA A 64 -4.72 13.38 -9.46
N GLY A 65 -4.84 14.32 -10.40
CA GLY A 65 -3.70 14.99 -11.02
C GLY A 65 -2.89 15.82 -10.02
N ILE A 66 -3.56 16.63 -9.19
CA ILE A 66 -2.93 17.40 -8.12
C ILE A 66 -2.25 16.45 -7.11
N GLY A 67 -2.93 15.36 -6.70
CA GLY A 67 -2.37 14.38 -5.78
C GLY A 67 -1.06 13.80 -6.31
N ARG A 68 -0.98 13.46 -7.60
CA ARG A 68 0.28 12.99 -8.22
C ARG A 68 1.38 14.06 -8.26
N LEU A 69 1.03 15.33 -8.29
CA LEU A 69 2.00 16.43 -8.28
C LEU A 69 2.47 16.80 -6.87
N THR A 70 1.67 16.50 -5.84
CA THR A 70 1.94 16.90 -4.44
C THR A 70 2.28 15.74 -3.52
N HIS A 71 2.15 14.50 -3.98
CA HIS A 71 2.38 13.31 -3.15
C HIS A 71 3.82 13.21 -2.62
N PHE A 72 3.95 12.44 -1.56
CA PHE A 72 5.22 11.94 -1.06
C PHE A 72 5.05 10.48 -0.66
N ASP A 73 6.00 9.64 -1.03
CA ASP A 73 6.07 8.22 -0.66
C ASP A 73 7.53 7.89 -0.36
N ALA A 74 7.79 7.29 0.77
CA ALA A 74 9.13 6.89 1.18
C ALA A 74 9.06 5.71 2.14
N HIS A 75 10.20 5.06 2.34
CA HIS A 75 10.36 4.01 3.34
C HIS A 75 11.35 4.45 4.41
N ALA A 76 11.18 3.95 5.63
CA ALA A 76 12.12 4.15 6.73
C ALA A 76 12.28 2.86 7.50
N GLU A 77 13.51 2.57 7.92
CA GLU A 77 13.88 1.48 8.82
C GLU A 77 14.40 2.07 10.12
N ILE A 78 13.61 1.99 11.19
CA ILE A 78 13.89 2.69 12.42
C ILE A 78 14.19 1.68 13.54
N PRO A 79 15.43 1.63 14.04
CA PRO A 79 15.78 0.79 15.20
C PRO A 79 15.05 1.24 16.48
N ILE A 80 14.78 0.29 17.37
CA ILE A 80 14.24 0.58 18.70
C ILE A 80 15.20 1.50 19.46
N GLY A 81 14.65 2.60 19.98
CA GLY A 81 15.37 3.65 20.68
C GLY A 81 15.92 4.76 19.77
N ALA A 82 15.84 4.61 18.47
CA ALA A 82 16.26 5.64 17.52
C ALA A 82 15.15 6.66 17.26
N GLU A 83 15.55 7.92 17.08
CA GLU A 83 14.67 8.98 16.60
C GLU A 83 14.52 8.88 15.05
N PHE A 84 13.33 9.17 14.56
CA PHE A 84 13.08 9.32 13.13
C PHE A 84 13.95 10.44 12.55
N SER A 85 14.57 10.20 11.41
CA SER A 85 15.36 11.19 10.67
C SER A 85 15.03 11.11 9.19
N ALA A 86 14.70 12.24 8.59
CA ALA A 86 14.44 12.34 7.15
C ALA A 86 15.68 12.04 6.29
N GLU A 87 16.89 12.21 6.82
CA GLU A 87 18.15 11.89 6.13
C GLU A 87 18.33 10.38 5.87
N ARG A 88 17.60 9.53 6.61
CA ARG A 88 17.68 8.06 6.53
C ARG A 88 16.52 7.44 5.75
N LEU A 89 15.78 8.25 5.02
CA LEU A 89 14.70 7.75 4.19
C LEU A 89 15.24 6.95 3.00
N LEU A 90 14.52 5.89 2.69
CA LEU A 90 14.80 5.00 1.57
C LEU A 90 13.71 5.19 0.49
N GLU A 91 14.08 4.97 -0.78
CA GLU A 91 13.13 4.95 -1.90
C GLU A 91 12.20 6.17 -1.95
N VAL A 92 12.77 7.36 -1.78
CA VAL A 92 11.99 8.60 -1.70
C VAL A 92 11.44 8.97 -3.07
N GLN A 93 10.12 9.09 -3.15
CA GLN A 93 9.39 9.66 -4.29
C GLN A 93 8.62 10.89 -3.84
N SER A 94 8.87 12.00 -4.49
CA SER A 94 8.20 13.26 -4.20
C SER A 94 7.64 13.88 -5.47
N GLY A 95 6.37 14.30 -5.42
CA GLY A 95 5.79 15.11 -6.46
C GLY A 95 6.47 16.47 -6.56
N ILE A 96 6.51 17.04 -7.76
CA ILE A 96 7.20 18.34 -8.04
C ILE A 96 6.61 19.54 -7.28
N TRP A 97 5.39 19.41 -6.78
CA TRP A 97 4.69 20.42 -5.97
C TRP A 97 4.45 19.95 -4.54
N HIS A 98 5.29 19.02 -4.08
CA HIS A 98 5.22 18.62 -2.68
C HIS A 98 5.52 19.81 -1.76
N VAL A 99 4.61 20.09 -0.83
CA VAL A 99 4.70 21.25 0.08
C VAL A 99 4.87 20.83 1.54
N GLY A 100 4.89 19.51 1.81
CA GLY A 100 5.11 18.98 3.14
C GLY A 100 6.56 19.18 3.59
N ASP A 101 6.77 19.22 4.90
CA ASP A 101 8.08 19.35 5.51
C ASP A 101 8.30 18.12 6.42
N ILE A 102 8.92 17.10 5.85
CA ILE A 102 9.19 15.84 6.54
C ILE A 102 10.22 16.02 7.68
N ASP A 103 11.08 17.04 7.59
CA ASP A 103 12.08 17.33 8.61
C ASP A 103 11.47 17.81 9.93
N LYS A 104 10.21 18.28 9.90
CA LYS A 104 9.44 18.63 11.10
C LYS A 104 8.86 17.43 11.85
N VAL A 105 8.93 16.25 11.26
CA VAL A 105 8.46 15.04 11.90
C VAL A 105 9.50 14.54 12.87
N SER A 106 9.11 14.33 14.13
CA SER A 106 9.97 13.75 15.17
C SER A 106 9.16 12.76 16.00
N PHE A 107 9.67 11.55 16.11
CA PHE A 107 9.22 10.54 17.07
C PHE A 107 10.35 9.57 17.35
N ILE A 108 10.28 8.87 18.48
CA ILE A 108 11.26 7.85 18.87
C ILE A 108 10.58 6.48 18.74
N GLN A 109 11.24 5.54 18.05
CA GLN A 109 10.79 4.16 17.95
C GLN A 109 10.95 3.45 19.29
N GLY A 110 9.85 3.00 19.85
CA GLY A 110 9.83 2.12 21.03
C GLY A 110 9.82 0.63 20.65
N PRO A 111 9.57 -0.26 21.61
CA PRO A 111 9.46 -1.69 21.35
C PRO A 111 8.26 -2.01 20.44
N PHE A 112 8.37 -3.11 19.72
CA PHE A 112 7.25 -3.63 18.94
C PHE A 112 7.19 -5.15 19.01
N THR A 113 6.01 -5.69 18.74
CA THR A 113 5.76 -7.12 18.60
C THR A 113 4.96 -7.38 17.35
N VAL A 114 5.11 -8.58 16.80
CA VAL A 114 4.32 -9.06 15.69
C VAL A 114 3.87 -10.48 15.98
N ASP A 115 2.58 -10.69 15.93
CA ASP A 115 1.98 -12.00 16.14
C ASP A 115 2.03 -12.81 14.85
N TYR A 116 2.32 -14.09 14.98
CA TYR A 116 2.25 -15.09 13.92
C TYR A 116 1.41 -16.26 14.38
N ALA A 117 0.44 -16.66 13.60
CA ALA A 117 -0.30 -17.90 13.78
C ALA A 117 0.45 -19.07 13.15
N ALA A 118 0.05 -20.29 13.49
CA ALA A 118 0.58 -21.52 12.90
C ALA A 118 0.59 -21.43 11.35
N GLY A 119 1.65 -21.96 10.73
CA GLY A 119 1.93 -21.82 9.30
C GLY A 119 2.49 -20.46 8.92
N MET A 120 3.11 -19.76 9.86
CA MET A 120 3.78 -18.46 9.66
C MET A 120 2.86 -17.36 9.12
N LYS A 121 1.57 -17.46 9.39
CA LYS A 121 0.61 -16.42 9.01
C LYS A 121 0.77 -15.22 9.92
N ARG A 122 1.22 -14.10 9.34
CA ARG A 122 1.33 -12.85 10.08
C ARG A 122 -0.04 -12.39 10.60
N GLY A 123 -0.09 -12.11 11.88
CA GLY A 123 -1.20 -11.48 12.58
C GLY A 123 -0.98 -9.98 12.75
N LEU A 124 -1.33 -9.46 13.92
CA LEU A 124 -1.27 -8.03 14.22
C LEU A 124 0.14 -7.57 14.56
N THR A 125 0.41 -6.31 14.22
CA THR A 125 1.62 -5.59 14.63
C THR A 125 1.26 -4.55 15.68
N PHE A 126 2.04 -4.51 16.76
CA PHE A 126 1.93 -3.49 17.80
C PHE A 126 3.30 -2.79 17.94
N SER A 127 3.40 -1.59 17.40
CA SER A 127 4.61 -0.78 17.47
C SER A 127 4.37 0.43 18.36
N HIS A 128 5.13 0.53 19.43
CA HIS A 128 5.09 1.65 20.35
C HIS A 128 6.02 2.76 19.88
N VAL A 129 5.55 3.99 19.88
CA VAL A 129 6.36 5.16 19.53
C VAL A 129 6.12 6.28 20.52
N MET A 130 7.17 7.06 20.79
CA MET A 130 7.07 8.27 21.60
C MET A 130 6.97 9.48 20.67
N VAL A 131 5.91 10.25 20.81
CA VAL A 131 5.61 11.44 19.99
C VAL A 131 5.48 12.64 20.90
N LYS A 132 5.97 13.80 20.49
CA LYS A 132 5.72 15.05 21.23
C LYS A 132 4.27 15.49 21.04
N ASP A 133 3.59 15.78 22.14
CA ASP A 133 2.27 16.39 22.12
C ASP A 133 2.37 17.92 21.85
N LYS A 134 1.22 18.61 21.95
CA LYS A 134 1.15 20.06 21.72
C LYS A 134 1.92 20.87 22.76
N ASP A 135 2.13 20.31 23.95
CA ASP A 135 2.83 20.90 25.07
C ASP A 135 4.31 20.53 25.10
N GLY A 136 4.79 19.80 24.08
CA GLY A 136 6.16 19.34 23.93
C GLY A 136 6.53 18.14 24.82
N GLN A 137 5.55 17.52 25.47
CA GLN A 137 5.76 16.33 26.30
C GLN A 137 5.74 15.07 25.44
N TRP A 138 6.61 14.11 25.80
CA TRP A 138 6.64 12.82 25.14
C TRP A 138 5.46 11.94 25.57
N VAL A 139 4.61 11.56 24.63
CA VAL A 139 3.44 10.71 24.83
C VAL A 139 3.59 9.45 23.99
N GLU A 140 3.30 8.30 24.60
CA GLU A 140 3.32 7.03 23.89
C GLU A 140 2.09 6.89 22.99
N LYS A 141 2.33 6.41 21.76
CA LYS A 141 1.28 6.00 20.82
C LYS A 141 1.60 4.61 20.30
N VAL A 142 0.55 3.85 19.99
CA VAL A 142 0.66 2.52 19.36
C VAL A 142 0.26 2.64 17.90
N ILE A 143 1.15 2.20 17.02
CA ILE A 143 0.94 2.06 15.58
C ILE A 143 0.72 0.58 15.29
N GLY A 144 -0.18 0.26 14.39
CA GLY A 144 -0.45 -1.12 13.99
C GLY A 144 -1.02 -1.19 12.58
N ASP A 145 -1.43 -2.38 12.19
CA ASP A 145 -2.00 -2.60 10.86
C ASP A 145 -3.34 -1.84 10.68
N ASP A 146 -4.06 -1.60 11.78
CA ASP A 146 -5.32 -0.85 11.86
C ASP A 146 -5.16 0.60 12.38
N ARG A 147 -3.96 0.98 12.79
CA ARG A 147 -3.69 2.27 13.47
C ARG A 147 -2.51 2.98 12.83
N VAL A 148 -2.83 3.96 12.02
CA VAL A 148 -1.84 4.78 11.31
C VAL A 148 -1.40 5.95 12.20
N LEU A 149 -0.09 6.20 12.28
CA LEU A 149 0.41 7.44 12.88
C LEU A 149 0.34 8.56 11.84
N VAL A 150 -0.24 9.68 12.24
CA VAL A 150 -0.28 10.88 11.41
C VAL A 150 0.47 12.00 12.11
N LEU A 151 1.54 12.49 11.48
CA LEU A 151 2.37 13.60 11.96
C LEU A 151 2.62 14.58 10.82
N SER A 152 2.35 15.86 11.03
CA SER A 152 2.54 16.92 10.02
C SER A 152 1.90 16.61 8.65
N GLY A 153 0.79 15.84 8.63
CA GLY A 153 0.11 15.39 7.42
C GLY A 153 0.66 14.10 6.79
N TYR A 154 1.84 13.63 7.20
CA TYR A 154 2.40 12.35 6.79
C TYR A 154 1.77 11.21 7.56
N ARG A 155 1.48 10.11 6.86
CA ARG A 155 0.93 8.87 7.40
C ARG A 155 2.02 7.80 7.43
N PHE A 156 2.25 7.23 8.60
CA PHE A 156 3.24 6.18 8.82
C PHE A 156 2.50 4.85 8.99
N TYR A 157 2.70 3.95 8.04
CA TYR A 157 2.13 2.61 8.04
C TYR A 157 3.21 1.60 8.40
N THR A 158 2.92 0.66 9.30
CA THR A 158 3.80 -0.49 9.53
C THR A 158 3.86 -1.35 8.28
N THR A 159 5.04 -1.85 7.95
CA THR A 159 5.24 -2.70 6.77
C THR A 159 5.52 -4.16 7.16
N HIS A 160 5.66 -5.02 6.17
CA HIS A 160 6.18 -6.36 6.38
C HIS A 160 7.68 -6.38 6.66
N ASN A 161 8.41 -5.31 6.29
CA ASN A 161 9.82 -5.16 6.58
C ASN A 161 10.03 -4.84 8.05
N LYS A 162 10.69 -5.72 8.74
CA LYS A 162 11.10 -5.62 10.14
C LYS A 162 12.12 -6.70 10.42
N GLY A 163 12.99 -6.49 11.34
CA GLY A 163 14.03 -7.48 11.60
C GLY A 163 14.85 -7.17 12.81
N PHE A 164 15.90 -7.93 12.98
CA PHE A 164 16.86 -7.73 14.03
C PHE A 164 17.91 -6.69 13.62
N THR A 165 18.44 -5.99 14.58
CA THR A 165 19.57 -5.07 14.42
C THR A 165 20.53 -5.24 15.59
N THR A 166 21.80 -5.10 15.32
CA THR A 166 22.86 -5.11 16.34
C THR A 166 23.25 -3.69 16.69
N LEU A 167 23.29 -3.38 17.99
CA LEU A 167 23.93 -2.15 18.46
C LEU A 167 25.41 -2.44 18.64
N LEU A 168 26.25 -1.75 17.88
CA LEU A 168 27.70 -1.91 17.85
C LEU A 168 28.38 -0.63 18.28
N THR A 169 29.49 -0.77 19.02
CA THR A 169 30.42 0.32 19.31
C THR A 169 31.75 0.01 18.64
N TRP A 170 32.21 0.91 17.79
CA TRP A 170 33.53 0.87 17.17
C TRP A 170 34.44 1.90 17.84
N THR A 171 35.55 1.43 18.38
CA THR A 171 36.60 2.27 18.97
C THR A 171 37.81 2.21 18.06
N PRO A 172 38.05 3.21 17.19
CA PRO A 172 39.24 3.24 16.35
C PRO A 172 40.50 3.41 17.18
N GLN A 173 41.65 2.92 16.69
CA GLN A 173 42.93 3.04 17.38
C GLN A 173 43.28 4.51 17.73
N ASN A 174 42.92 5.42 16.82
CA ASN A 174 43.11 6.87 17.00
C ASN A 174 41.78 7.57 16.78
N GLY A 175 40.98 7.76 17.82
CA GLY A 175 39.71 8.46 17.72
C GLY A 175 38.73 8.18 18.85
N LYS A 176 37.56 8.75 18.74
CA LYS A 176 36.49 8.55 19.75
C LYS A 176 35.66 7.35 19.36
N PRO A 177 35.08 6.61 20.32
CA PRO A 177 34.12 5.56 20.05
C PRO A 177 32.91 6.08 19.26
N ILE A 178 32.43 5.27 18.32
CA ILE A 178 31.25 5.53 17.51
C ILE A 178 30.27 4.39 17.76
N THR A 179 29.09 4.71 18.25
CA THR A 179 28.02 3.73 18.48
C THR A 179 26.95 3.89 17.41
N GLY A 180 26.55 2.79 16.83
CA GLY A 180 25.52 2.77 15.77
C GLY A 180 24.82 1.41 15.69
N THR A 181 23.80 1.35 14.87
CA THR A 181 23.04 0.13 14.62
C THR A 181 23.33 -0.40 13.23
N LEU A 182 23.41 -1.72 13.10
CA LEU A 182 23.52 -2.43 11.84
C LEU A 182 22.28 -3.29 11.66
N ASN A 183 21.37 -2.86 10.77
CA ASN A 183 20.15 -3.57 10.48
C ASN A 183 20.45 -4.84 9.69
N MET A 184 19.87 -5.95 10.11
CA MET A 184 19.90 -7.20 9.36
C MET A 184 18.68 -7.27 8.42
N PRO A 185 18.69 -8.13 7.40
CA PRO A 185 17.53 -8.36 6.54
C PRO A 185 16.26 -8.69 7.31
N SER A 186 15.11 -8.49 6.67
CA SER A 186 13.80 -8.73 7.28
C SER A 186 13.67 -10.15 7.86
N TYR A 187 13.18 -10.25 9.09
CA TYR A 187 12.93 -11.51 9.78
C TYR A 187 11.43 -11.69 10.03
N PRO A 188 10.85 -12.87 9.86
CA PRO A 188 11.46 -14.15 9.48
C PRO A 188 11.64 -14.37 7.97
N LEU A 189 11.34 -13.39 7.12
CA LEU A 189 11.37 -13.52 5.65
C LEU A 189 12.72 -14.05 5.13
N PHE A 190 13.83 -13.58 5.72
CA PHE A 190 15.20 -13.99 5.37
C PHE A 190 15.89 -14.66 6.55
N GLU A 191 15.21 -15.62 7.19
CA GLU A 191 15.68 -16.30 8.42
C GLU A 191 17.14 -16.75 8.33
N TYR A 192 17.52 -17.41 7.22
CA TYR A 192 18.87 -17.97 7.03
C TYR A 192 19.90 -17.00 6.46
N LYS A 193 19.48 -15.79 6.09
CA LYS A 193 20.33 -14.76 5.44
C LYS A 193 20.41 -13.49 6.26
N GLN A 194 20.69 -13.63 7.55
CA GLN A 194 20.85 -12.50 8.45
C GLN A 194 22.29 -12.00 8.39
N ASP A 195 22.71 -11.51 7.21
CA ASP A 195 24.05 -11.02 6.93
C ASP A 195 24.03 -9.56 6.48
N ASN A 196 25.07 -8.84 6.84
CA ASN A 196 25.33 -7.47 6.43
C ASN A 196 26.84 -7.18 6.45
N HIS A 197 27.26 -6.05 5.94
CA HIS A 197 28.64 -5.61 5.93
C HIS A 197 28.72 -4.12 6.28
N TRP A 198 29.84 -3.74 6.81
CA TRP A 198 30.14 -2.35 7.13
C TRP A 198 31.64 -2.10 7.11
N THR A 199 32.03 -0.92 6.63
CA THR A 199 33.40 -0.47 6.65
C THR A 199 33.57 0.60 7.73
N PRO A 200 34.14 0.26 8.91
CA PRO A 200 34.36 1.23 9.96
C PRO A 200 35.41 2.28 9.55
N PRO A 201 35.33 3.49 10.08
CA PRO A 201 36.36 4.49 9.85
C PRO A 201 37.75 3.99 10.24
N GLY A 202 38.71 4.06 9.30
CA GLY A 202 40.10 3.63 9.51
C GLY A 202 40.31 2.11 9.49
N SER A 203 39.33 1.33 9.04
CA SER A 203 39.41 -0.12 8.94
C SER A 203 39.02 -0.62 7.54
N GLU A 204 39.19 -1.90 7.31
CA GLU A 204 38.68 -2.60 6.13
C GLU A 204 37.22 -3.00 6.33
N GLU A 205 36.56 -3.46 5.25
CA GLU A 205 35.21 -4.01 5.30
C GLU A 205 35.14 -5.22 6.23
N ILE A 206 34.14 -5.20 7.09
CA ILE A 206 33.80 -6.27 8.02
C ILE A 206 32.47 -6.85 7.57
N LYS A 207 32.40 -8.17 7.48
CA LYS A 207 31.17 -8.92 7.20
C LYS A 207 30.61 -9.46 8.50
N PHE A 208 29.30 -9.34 8.64
CA PHE A 208 28.55 -9.75 9.80
C PHE A 208 27.51 -10.79 9.42
N TRP A 209 27.40 -11.84 10.20
CA TRP A 209 26.31 -12.80 10.11
C TRP A 209 25.73 -13.00 11.50
N LEU A 210 24.42 -12.73 11.64
CA LEU A 210 23.73 -12.83 12.91
C LEU A 210 23.00 -14.19 12.99
N GLN A 211 23.48 -15.06 13.86
CA GLN A 211 22.81 -16.31 14.19
C GLN A 211 21.77 -16.04 15.27
N ILE A 212 20.48 -16.15 14.92
CA ILE A 212 19.37 -15.79 15.79
C ILE A 212 18.67 -17.04 16.29
N ASN A 213 18.36 -17.06 17.57
CA ASN A 213 17.39 -17.96 18.16
C ASN A 213 16.24 -17.11 18.71
N ALA A 214 15.21 -16.95 17.90
CA ALA A 214 14.00 -16.19 18.24
C ALA A 214 12.86 -17.11 18.75
N GLY A 215 13.12 -18.41 18.95
CA GLY A 215 12.09 -19.38 19.31
C GLY A 215 11.03 -19.55 18.22
N LEU A 216 11.41 -19.36 16.96
CA LEU A 216 10.52 -19.49 15.80
C LEU A 216 9.85 -20.88 15.80
N SER A 217 8.54 -20.91 15.66
CA SER A 217 7.75 -22.15 15.54
C SER A 217 6.82 -22.04 14.34
N GLU A 218 6.91 -23.00 13.41
CA GLU A 218 6.01 -23.06 12.27
C GLU A 218 4.66 -23.70 12.61
N ASP A 219 4.64 -24.56 13.63
CA ASP A 219 3.45 -25.37 13.98
C ASP A 219 2.56 -24.72 15.04
N GLN A 220 3.02 -23.65 15.68
CA GLN A 220 2.33 -23.00 16.80
C GLN A 220 2.29 -21.48 16.60
N ASP A 221 1.43 -20.83 17.37
CA ASP A 221 1.42 -19.37 17.46
C ASP A 221 2.74 -18.88 18.05
N TRP A 222 3.29 -17.86 17.46
CA TRP A 222 4.58 -17.30 17.81
C TRP A 222 4.55 -15.77 17.78
N ILE A 223 5.30 -15.15 18.68
CA ILE A 223 5.41 -13.69 18.75
C ILE A 223 6.85 -13.28 18.50
N LEU A 224 7.06 -12.46 17.47
CA LEU A 224 8.35 -11.83 17.21
C LEU A 224 8.59 -10.70 18.19
N ASP A 225 9.56 -10.92 19.09
CA ASP A 225 9.98 -9.95 20.12
C ASP A 225 11.47 -10.12 20.41
N ALA A 226 12.24 -9.02 20.29
CA ALA A 226 13.68 -9.06 20.56
C ALA A 226 14.02 -9.47 22.00
N ARG A 227 13.14 -9.19 22.95
CA ARG A 227 13.35 -9.52 24.37
C ARG A 227 13.40 -11.02 24.64
N ASN A 228 12.78 -11.80 23.77
CA ASN A 228 12.71 -13.26 23.86
C ASN A 228 13.73 -13.94 22.93
N SER A 229 14.58 -13.17 22.27
CA SER A 229 15.52 -13.68 21.28
C SER A 229 16.96 -13.62 21.80
N THR A 230 17.76 -14.61 21.41
CA THR A 230 19.20 -14.62 21.63
C THR A 230 19.93 -14.66 20.29
N ALA A 231 21.14 -14.12 20.25
CA ALA A 231 21.94 -14.13 19.04
C ALA A 231 23.42 -14.19 19.30
N ILE A 232 24.15 -14.78 18.35
CA ILE A 232 25.60 -14.75 18.24
C ILE A 232 25.95 -13.97 17.00
N LEU A 233 26.79 -12.97 17.11
CA LEU A 233 27.27 -12.19 15.97
C LEU A 233 28.58 -12.77 15.46
N VAL A 234 28.53 -13.37 14.28
CA VAL A 234 29.72 -13.87 13.59
C VAL A 234 30.34 -12.74 12.80
N VAL A 235 31.54 -12.37 13.15
CA VAL A 235 32.32 -11.28 12.54
C VAL A 235 33.41 -11.89 11.66
N THR A 236 33.47 -11.52 10.40
CA THR A 236 34.50 -11.93 9.47
C THR A 236 35.26 -10.71 8.96
N SER A 237 36.56 -10.63 9.25
CA SER A 237 37.45 -9.61 8.75
C SER A 237 38.65 -10.30 8.09
N LYS A 238 38.90 -10.01 6.81
CA LYS A 238 39.84 -10.77 5.96
C LYS A 238 39.50 -12.27 6.01
N ASP A 239 40.43 -13.09 6.50
CA ASP A 239 40.31 -14.53 6.62
C ASP A 239 40.01 -15.00 8.05
N GLU A 240 39.91 -14.07 9.01
CA GLU A 240 39.57 -14.41 10.38
C GLU A 240 38.05 -14.32 10.60
N ARG A 241 37.51 -15.40 11.15
CA ARG A 241 36.11 -15.50 11.57
C ARG A 241 36.05 -15.71 13.07
N LYS A 242 35.30 -14.86 13.76
CA LYS A 242 35.10 -14.90 15.21
C LYS A 242 33.64 -14.72 15.58
N GLU A 243 33.26 -15.34 16.68
CA GLU A 243 31.92 -15.23 17.26
C GLU A 243 31.95 -14.26 18.42
N LEU A 244 30.97 -13.35 18.50
CA LEU A 244 30.76 -12.43 19.59
C LEU A 244 29.40 -12.65 20.22
N HIS A 245 29.40 -12.79 21.54
CA HIS A 245 28.19 -12.70 22.33
C HIS A 245 27.89 -11.25 22.73
N VAL A 246 26.64 -10.99 23.12
CA VAL A 246 26.25 -9.67 23.61
C VAL A 246 27.14 -9.24 24.79
N GLY A 247 27.69 -8.06 24.72
CA GLY A 247 28.62 -7.47 25.71
C GLY A 247 30.10 -7.75 25.45
N GLU A 248 30.44 -8.66 24.51
CA GLU A 248 31.82 -8.97 24.17
C GLU A 248 32.43 -7.98 23.17
N SER A 249 33.75 -7.86 23.22
CA SER A 249 34.55 -7.04 22.31
C SER A 249 35.52 -7.89 21.51
N LEU A 250 35.87 -7.41 20.32
CA LEU A 250 36.83 -8.02 19.42
C LEU A 250 37.80 -6.98 18.87
N ASN A 251 39.09 -7.24 19.06
CA ASN A 251 40.13 -6.43 18.43
C ASN A 251 40.29 -6.81 16.96
N LEU A 252 40.15 -5.81 16.10
CA LEU A 252 40.23 -5.94 14.64
C LEU A 252 41.31 -4.96 14.11
N PRO A 253 41.83 -5.18 12.89
CA PRO A 253 42.66 -4.18 12.25
C PRO A 253 41.98 -2.82 12.21
N GLY A 254 42.58 -1.80 12.85
CA GLY A 254 42.03 -0.44 12.87
C GLY A 254 41.25 -0.06 14.14
N GLY A 255 40.85 -1.01 15.00
CA GLY A 255 40.14 -0.69 16.24
C GLY A 255 39.54 -1.88 16.95
N GLU A 256 38.72 -1.59 17.97
CA GLU A 256 37.95 -2.55 18.75
C GLU A 256 36.47 -2.45 18.40
N LEU A 257 35.85 -3.59 18.09
CA LEU A 257 34.43 -3.73 17.88
C LEU A 257 33.76 -4.35 19.10
N LYS A 258 32.74 -3.72 19.65
CA LYS A 258 31.94 -4.26 20.75
C LYS A 258 30.51 -4.50 20.31
N PHE A 259 29.97 -5.67 20.63
CA PHE A 259 28.55 -6.03 20.44
C PHE A 259 27.76 -5.66 21.70
N GLU A 260 27.14 -4.47 21.72
CA GLU A 260 26.49 -3.95 22.92
C GLU A 260 25.20 -4.71 23.25
N LYS A 261 24.31 -4.88 22.25
CA LYS A 261 23.07 -5.62 22.44
C LYS A 261 22.40 -6.00 21.12
N LEU A 262 21.57 -7.03 21.19
CA LEU A 262 20.57 -7.32 20.15
C LEU A 262 19.34 -6.42 20.34
N THR A 263 18.84 -5.86 19.27
CA THR A 263 17.57 -5.11 19.23
C THR A 263 16.87 -5.36 17.90
N MET A 264 15.83 -4.62 17.59
CA MET A 264 15.07 -4.76 16.34
C MET A 264 14.88 -3.43 15.65
N TRP A 265 14.56 -3.48 14.36
CA TRP A 265 14.14 -2.33 13.58
C TRP A 265 12.77 -2.57 12.98
N MET A 266 11.97 -1.52 12.86
CA MET A 266 10.65 -1.52 12.24
C MET A 266 10.69 -0.72 10.94
N GLY A 267 10.17 -1.33 9.87
CA GLY A 267 9.99 -0.68 8.58
C GLY A 267 8.67 0.06 8.51
N TYR A 268 8.71 1.29 8.09
CA TYR A 268 7.55 2.14 7.84
C TYR A 268 7.47 2.53 6.37
N ARG A 269 6.26 2.55 5.83
CA ARG A 269 5.94 3.31 4.63
C ARG A 269 5.36 4.66 5.04
N ILE A 270 5.91 5.71 4.49
CA ILE A 270 5.54 7.09 4.77
C ILE A 270 4.83 7.63 3.54
N PHE A 271 3.61 8.07 3.74
CA PHE A 271 2.78 8.55 2.66
C PHE A 271 2.16 9.91 2.99
N TYR A 272 2.20 10.81 2.02
CA TYR A 272 1.54 12.12 2.11
C TYR A 272 0.79 12.40 0.82
N ASP A 273 -0.50 12.71 0.95
CA ASP A 273 -1.34 13.20 -0.12
C ASP A 273 -2.44 14.08 0.49
N PRO A 274 -2.39 15.41 0.26
CA PRO A 274 -3.35 16.34 0.82
C PRO A 274 -4.71 16.28 0.12
N THR A 275 -4.84 15.61 -1.03
CA THR A 275 -6.08 15.56 -1.82
C THR A 275 -7.07 14.50 -1.36
N ILE A 276 -6.64 13.49 -0.58
CA ILE A 276 -7.46 12.32 -0.22
C ILE A 276 -8.76 12.72 0.46
N GLN A 277 -8.73 13.67 1.41
CA GLN A 277 -9.94 14.10 2.11
C GLN A 277 -10.92 14.78 1.15
N TRP A 278 -10.43 15.60 0.24
CA TRP A 278 -11.24 16.27 -0.77
C TRP A 278 -11.83 15.28 -1.77
N MET A 279 -11.04 14.28 -2.20
CA MET A 279 -11.52 13.21 -3.06
C MET A 279 -12.68 12.44 -2.42
N PHE A 280 -12.60 12.17 -1.11
CA PHE A 280 -13.68 11.51 -0.38
C PHE A 280 -14.98 12.34 -0.40
N PHE A 281 -14.92 13.62 -0.06
CA PHE A 281 -16.11 14.49 -0.07
C PHE A 281 -16.72 14.62 -1.47
N VAL A 282 -15.88 14.80 -2.47
CA VAL A 282 -16.32 14.90 -3.87
C VAL A 282 -16.95 13.59 -4.35
N ALA A 283 -16.39 12.44 -3.98
CA ALA A 283 -16.95 11.14 -4.32
C ALA A 283 -18.33 10.94 -3.71
N VAL A 284 -18.50 11.26 -2.41
CA VAL A 284 -19.79 11.19 -1.72
C VAL A 284 -20.81 12.12 -2.40
N ALA A 285 -20.45 13.36 -2.70
CA ALA A 285 -21.31 14.31 -3.40
C ALA A 285 -21.73 13.80 -4.79
N GLY A 286 -20.81 13.19 -5.51
CA GLY A 286 -21.07 12.58 -6.82
C GLY A 286 -22.08 11.42 -6.75
N VAL A 287 -21.91 10.52 -5.76
CA VAL A 287 -22.87 9.42 -5.53
C VAL A 287 -24.25 9.97 -5.16
N CYS A 288 -24.33 10.98 -4.28
CA CYS A 288 -25.61 11.63 -3.93
C CYS A 288 -26.27 12.29 -5.16
N GLY A 289 -25.48 12.97 -6.00
CA GLY A 289 -25.98 13.57 -7.24
C GLY A 289 -26.56 12.52 -8.20
N LEU A 290 -25.86 11.41 -8.38
CA LEU A 290 -26.32 10.30 -9.20
C LEU A 290 -27.57 9.63 -8.62
N GLY A 291 -27.62 9.42 -7.29
CA GLY A 291 -28.78 8.91 -6.59
C GLY A 291 -30.02 9.80 -6.76
N TYR A 292 -29.85 11.12 -6.63
CA TYR A 292 -30.90 12.10 -6.88
C TYR A 292 -31.42 12.02 -8.33
N TYR A 293 -30.50 11.89 -9.31
CA TYR A 293 -30.87 11.75 -10.72
C TYR A 293 -31.76 10.52 -10.95
N PHE A 294 -31.37 9.36 -10.43
CA PHE A 294 -32.16 8.13 -10.58
C PHE A 294 -33.49 8.21 -9.83
N TRP A 295 -33.50 8.74 -8.61
CA TRP A 295 -34.72 8.93 -7.84
C TRP A 295 -35.74 9.78 -8.59
N HIS A 296 -35.31 10.92 -9.11
CA HIS A 296 -36.16 11.82 -9.88
C HIS A 296 -36.68 11.16 -11.17
N LYS A 297 -35.82 10.39 -11.86
CA LYS A 297 -36.20 9.69 -13.07
C LYS A 297 -37.26 8.60 -12.83
N VAL A 298 -37.10 7.82 -11.76
CA VAL A 298 -38.06 6.76 -11.39
C VAL A 298 -39.41 7.36 -10.97
N ASN A 299 -39.41 8.43 -10.20
CA ASN A 299 -40.66 9.07 -9.76
C ASN A 299 -41.43 9.79 -10.89
N LEU A 300 -40.75 10.15 -11.97
CA LEU A 300 -41.40 10.80 -13.15
C LEU A 300 -41.93 9.80 -14.20
N GLN A 301 -41.56 8.52 -14.14
CA GLN A 301 -42.18 7.50 -14.95
C GLN A 301 -43.44 6.99 -14.23
N PRO A 302 -44.65 7.34 -14.67
CA PRO A 302 -45.84 6.66 -14.18
C PRO A 302 -45.69 5.19 -14.48
N TRP A 303 -45.97 4.35 -13.50
CA TRP A 303 -46.17 2.93 -13.71
C TRP A 303 -47.34 2.82 -14.69
N THR A 304 -47.05 2.68 -15.99
CA THR A 304 -48.02 2.21 -16.93
C THR A 304 -48.24 0.73 -16.57
N GLU A 305 -49.28 0.48 -15.76
CA GLU A 305 -49.95 -0.79 -15.79
C GLU A 305 -50.37 -0.95 -17.28
N GLU A 306 -49.72 -1.85 -18.02
CA GLU A 306 -50.30 -2.32 -19.29
C GLU A 306 -51.71 -2.77 -18.93
N PRO A 307 -52.76 -2.14 -19.51
CA PRO A 307 -54.11 -2.50 -19.16
C PRO A 307 -54.27 -4.00 -19.47
N ALA A 308 -54.72 -4.74 -18.44
CA ALA A 308 -54.95 -6.18 -18.53
C ALA A 308 -55.90 -6.55 -19.72
N GLU A 309 -56.57 -5.56 -20.31
CA GLU A 309 -57.35 -5.65 -21.52
C GLU A 309 -56.52 -5.95 -22.77
N GLU A 310 -55.28 -5.45 -22.93
CA GLU A 310 -54.43 -5.80 -24.10
C GLU A 310 -53.90 -7.24 -24.01
N LEU A 311 -53.59 -7.74 -22.83
CA LEU A 311 -53.24 -9.14 -22.63
C LEU A 311 -54.41 -10.10 -22.83
N MET A 312 -55.65 -9.70 -22.48
CA MET A 312 -56.85 -10.47 -22.76
C MET A 312 -57.24 -10.40 -24.23
N ALA A 313 -57.05 -9.28 -24.92
CA ALA A 313 -57.27 -9.15 -26.35
C ALA A 313 -56.29 -9.99 -27.18
N ALA A 314 -55.01 -10.04 -26.78
CA ALA A 314 -54.01 -10.88 -27.41
C ALA A 314 -54.24 -12.37 -27.14
N SER A 315 -54.75 -12.75 -25.97
CA SER A 315 -55.14 -14.13 -25.63
C SER A 315 -56.38 -14.59 -26.41
N ASN A 316 -57.36 -13.72 -26.64
CA ASN A 316 -58.58 -14.06 -27.41
C ASN A 316 -58.33 -14.14 -28.92
N ASN A 317 -57.33 -13.43 -29.46
CA ASN A 317 -56.94 -13.56 -30.84
C ASN A 317 -56.14 -14.85 -31.13
N SER A 318 -55.46 -15.40 -30.19
CA SER A 318 -54.72 -16.66 -30.37
C SER A 318 -55.60 -17.92 -30.28
N THR A 319 -56.83 -17.81 -29.74
CA THR A 319 -57.77 -18.92 -29.63
C THR A 319 -58.73 -19.04 -30.83
N ASN A 320 -58.84 -18.00 -31.69
CA ASN A 320 -59.71 -18.05 -32.90
C ASN A 320 -58.99 -18.48 -34.18
N ASP A 321 -57.71 -18.72 -34.18
CA ASP A 321 -56.97 -19.14 -35.40
C ASP A 321 -56.69 -20.65 -35.45
N HIS A 322 -57.40 -21.44 -34.61
CA HIS A 322 -57.27 -22.91 -34.61
C HIS A 322 -58.53 -23.70 -34.98
N SER A 323 -59.46 -23.08 -35.75
CA SER A 323 -60.58 -23.83 -36.26
C SER A 323 -60.83 -23.44 -37.73
N ASP A 324 -60.01 -23.89 -38.65
CA ASP A 324 -60.33 -24.21 -40.03
C ASP A 324 -59.06 -24.59 -40.79
N HIS A 325 -58.79 -25.87 -40.91
CA HIS A 325 -58.33 -26.53 -42.13
C HIS A 325 -58.16 -28.03 -41.89
N HIS A 326 -59.24 -28.71 -42.28
CA HIS A 326 -59.26 -30.14 -42.51
C HIS A 326 -58.66 -30.47 -43.91
N GLY A 327 -57.71 -31.40 -43.94
CA GLY A 327 -57.55 -32.28 -45.11
C GLY A 327 -56.51 -31.88 -46.14
N GLN A 328 -55.38 -32.52 -46.09
CA GLN A 328 -54.86 -33.35 -47.20
C GLN A 328 -53.54 -34.06 -46.77
N SER A 329 -53.65 -35.40 -46.87
CA SER A 329 -52.55 -36.35 -46.86
C SER A 329 -51.62 -36.10 -48.06
N VAL A 330 -50.38 -36.43 -47.98
CA VAL A 330 -49.56 -37.30 -48.82
C VAL A 330 -48.08 -37.26 -48.48
N ASP A 331 -47.60 -38.39 -48.06
CA ASP A 331 -46.35 -39.12 -48.38
C ASP A 331 -44.95 -38.48 -48.36
N ASN A 332 -44.14 -39.21 -47.61
CA ASN A 332 -42.82 -39.74 -47.98
C ASN A 332 -41.60 -38.77 -48.12
N GLN A 333 -40.70 -38.89 -47.31
CA GLN A 333 -39.38 -39.54 -47.47
C GLN A 333 -38.30 -38.93 -46.58
N LEU A 334 -37.74 -39.77 -45.71
CA LEU A 334 -36.43 -39.63 -45.15
C LEU A 334 -35.35 -39.82 -46.24
N PRO A 335 -34.22 -39.23 -46.14
CA PRO A 335 -33.03 -40.02 -45.83
C PRO A 335 -32.05 -39.38 -44.81
N ALA A 336 -31.66 -40.16 -43.83
CA ALA A 336 -30.33 -40.77 -43.59
C ALA A 336 -29.13 -39.82 -43.42
N VAL A 337 -28.70 -39.76 -42.18
CA VAL A 337 -27.35 -39.98 -41.65
C VAL A 337 -26.13 -39.58 -42.51
N SER A 338 -25.31 -38.70 -41.95
CA SER A 338 -23.85 -38.86 -42.05
C SER A 338 -23.15 -38.27 -40.83
N LYS A 339 -22.42 -39.15 -40.16
CA LYS A 339 -21.38 -38.90 -39.19
C LYS A 339 -20.15 -38.34 -39.91
N GLY A 340 -19.39 -37.50 -39.21
CA GLY A 340 -18.04 -37.16 -39.63
C GLY A 340 -17.28 -36.36 -38.55
N HIS A 341 -16.45 -37.08 -37.86
CA HIS A 341 -15.32 -36.66 -37.05
C HIS A 341 -14.44 -35.56 -37.67
N THR A 342 -13.99 -34.62 -36.98
CA THR A 342 -12.63 -34.46 -36.44
C THR A 342 -12.62 -33.33 -35.43
#